data_075fef7cc17005d259b248a7072c599c
#
_entry.id   075fef7cc17005d259b248a7072c599c
#
_cell.length_a   1.000
_cell.length_b   1.000
_cell.length_c   1.000
_cell.angle_alpha   90.00
_cell.angle_beta   90.00
_cell.angle_gamma   90.00
#
_symmetry.space_group_name_H-M   'P 1'
#
loop_
_entity.id
_entity.type
_entity.pdbx_description
1 polymer ?
#
loop_
_entity_poly.entity_id
_entity_poly.type
_entity_poly.pdbx_seq_one_letter_code
_entity_poly.pdbx_strand_id
1 'polypeptide(L)'
;MKSKKTVLKVVPVKPGQDLRSTLMELKNPFGACGLKLSTEDAGMSMEQIGYWAESAGNTLPAVVKIGGPNARNDIKQLLPMNIDGLIAPMVESPYGLENFISAVRDFTTPMQFERLKKQINIETETAVRQLDSILLDPEAKYIDEITIGCSDLSESMKKPRWDASFMAQVVEVVKKIQRKNIPVSVGGGISPETIDGFLEQVRPDKFNTRVITFKVEPGRDYCEAVQSALRFEILMLEHDSSRKFISRDEEKFRIKELKKRMK
;
A
#
# COMPACT_ATOMS: atom_id res chain seq x y z
N MET A 1 -29.21 -24.43 -10.05
CA MET A 1 -27.94 -24.82 -10.66
C MET A 1 -26.85 -24.66 -9.59
N LYS A 2 -26.23 -25.77 -9.17
CA LYS A 2 -25.16 -25.73 -8.14
C LYS A 2 -23.89 -25.22 -8.76
N SER A 3 -23.42 -24.03 -8.37
CA SER A 3 -22.11 -23.49 -8.72
C SER A 3 -21.04 -24.48 -8.27
N LYS A 4 -20.26 -24.99 -9.22
CA LYS A 4 -19.05 -25.78 -8.92
C LYS A 4 -18.01 -24.83 -8.28
N LYS A 5 -17.79 -24.96 -6.96
CA LYS A 5 -16.63 -24.38 -6.31
C LYS A 5 -15.38 -24.98 -6.98
N THR A 6 -14.73 -24.20 -7.82
CA THR A 6 -13.40 -24.54 -8.34
C THR A 6 -12.43 -24.45 -7.16
N VAL A 7 -12.00 -25.59 -6.66
CA VAL A 7 -10.92 -25.65 -5.66
C VAL A 7 -9.65 -25.25 -6.39
N LEU A 8 -9.25 -23.99 -6.25
CA LEU A 8 -8.00 -23.48 -6.79
C LEU A 8 -6.84 -24.24 -6.13
N LYS A 9 -6.11 -25.01 -6.92
CA LYS A 9 -4.87 -25.66 -6.47
C LYS A 9 -3.86 -24.57 -6.14
N VAL A 10 -3.51 -24.47 -4.86
CA VAL A 10 -2.35 -23.67 -4.42
C VAL A 10 -1.13 -24.21 -5.16
N VAL A 11 -0.64 -23.49 -6.16
CA VAL A 11 0.62 -23.83 -6.83
C VAL A 11 1.73 -23.40 -5.88
N PRO A 12 2.54 -24.31 -5.36
CA PRO A 12 3.64 -23.94 -4.48
C PRO A 12 4.67 -23.11 -5.25
N VAL A 13 5.10 -22.00 -4.65
CA VAL A 13 6.23 -21.21 -5.17
C VAL A 13 7.45 -22.14 -5.20
N LYS A 14 8.06 -22.29 -6.38
CA LYS A 14 9.23 -23.14 -6.53
C LYS A 14 10.43 -22.48 -5.83
N PRO A 15 11.20 -23.19 -4.99
CA PRO A 15 12.47 -22.69 -4.47
C PRO A 15 13.37 -22.30 -5.63
N GLY A 16 13.86 -21.04 -5.66
CA GLY A 16 14.73 -20.51 -6.71
C GLY A 16 14.02 -19.70 -7.81
N GLN A 17 12.74 -19.37 -7.67
CA GLN A 17 12.08 -18.44 -8.58
C GLN A 17 12.70 -17.04 -8.43
N ASP A 18 13.13 -16.44 -9.57
CA ASP A 18 13.71 -15.11 -9.59
C ASP A 18 12.65 -14.08 -9.14
N LEU A 19 12.99 -13.24 -8.15
CA LEU A 19 12.12 -12.20 -7.62
C LEU A 19 11.59 -11.27 -8.71
N ARG A 20 12.45 -10.97 -9.68
CA ARG A 20 12.08 -10.10 -10.81
C ARG A 20 11.01 -10.76 -11.70
N SER A 21 11.12 -12.06 -11.97
CA SER A 21 10.11 -12.78 -12.76
C SER A 21 8.76 -12.78 -12.03
N THR A 22 8.75 -12.97 -10.72
CA THR A 22 7.52 -12.93 -9.91
C THR A 22 6.87 -11.54 -9.91
N LEU A 23 7.67 -10.46 -9.84
CA LEU A 23 7.15 -9.10 -9.96
C LEU A 23 6.58 -8.81 -11.36
N MET A 24 7.21 -9.36 -12.42
CA MET A 24 6.68 -9.25 -13.79
C MET A 24 5.35 -10.01 -13.97
N GLU A 25 5.20 -11.16 -13.34
CA GLU A 25 3.94 -11.91 -13.30
C GLU A 25 2.82 -11.16 -12.57
N LEU A 26 3.14 -10.37 -11.55
CA LEU A 26 2.18 -9.48 -10.90
C LEU A 26 1.84 -8.27 -11.77
N LYS A 27 2.83 -7.72 -12.48
CA LYS A 27 2.67 -6.51 -13.30
C LYS A 27 1.80 -6.76 -14.53
N ASN A 28 2.15 -7.73 -15.34
CA ASN A 28 1.55 -7.86 -16.68
C ASN A 28 0.09 -8.35 -16.66
N PRO A 29 -0.26 -9.49 -16.04
CA PRO A 29 -1.65 -9.93 -16.06
C PRO A 29 -2.54 -9.14 -15.09
N PHE A 30 -2.01 -8.69 -13.94
CA PHE A 30 -2.83 -8.15 -12.85
C PHE A 30 -2.73 -6.63 -12.67
N GLY A 31 -1.78 -5.96 -13.34
CA GLY A 31 -1.63 -4.51 -13.25
C GLY A 31 -1.00 -4.02 -11.96
N ALA A 32 -0.10 -4.83 -11.35
CA ALA A 32 0.72 -4.32 -10.26
C ALA A 32 1.51 -3.10 -10.74
N CYS A 33 1.44 -2.01 -9.96
CA CYS A 33 2.03 -0.73 -10.31
C CYS A 33 2.89 -0.11 -9.21
N GLY A 34 3.11 -0.83 -8.10
CA GLY A 34 4.00 -0.40 -7.03
C GLY A 34 4.36 -1.53 -6.08
N LEU A 35 5.62 -1.55 -5.64
CA LEU A 35 6.09 -2.31 -4.48
C LEU A 35 6.04 -1.38 -3.28
N LYS A 36 5.29 -1.76 -2.26
CA LYS A 36 5.11 -0.98 -1.03
C LYS A 36 5.96 -1.58 0.08
N LEU A 37 6.88 -0.78 0.61
CA LEU A 37 7.74 -1.10 1.74
C LEU A 37 7.34 -0.23 2.94
N SER A 38 7.78 -0.55 4.16
CA SER A 38 7.37 0.22 5.34
C SER A 38 8.36 0.13 6.49
N THR A 39 8.79 1.29 6.99
CA THR A 39 9.49 1.42 8.28
C THR A 39 8.53 1.35 9.46
N GLU A 40 7.25 1.62 9.22
CA GLU A 40 6.20 1.73 10.25
C GLU A 40 5.57 0.35 10.53
N ASP A 41 4.56 -0.08 9.76
CA ASP A 41 3.76 -1.26 10.07
C ASP A 41 4.49 -2.60 9.82
N ALA A 42 5.45 -2.63 8.91
CA ALA A 42 6.29 -3.81 8.68
C ALA A 42 7.57 -3.80 9.51
N GLY A 43 7.97 -2.64 10.09
CA GLY A 43 9.19 -2.50 10.87
C GLY A 43 10.46 -2.82 10.09
N MET A 44 10.45 -2.60 8.76
CA MET A 44 11.60 -2.92 7.92
C MET A 44 12.80 -2.03 8.24
N SER A 45 13.99 -2.64 8.34
CA SER A 45 15.24 -1.89 8.45
C SER A 45 15.56 -1.14 7.15
N MET A 46 16.41 -0.12 7.23
CA MET A 46 16.88 0.60 6.05
C MET A 46 17.62 -0.31 5.06
N GLU A 47 18.40 -1.26 5.58
CA GLU A 47 19.09 -2.27 4.76
C GLU A 47 18.10 -3.16 4.00
N GLN A 48 17.05 -3.62 4.68
CA GLN A 48 15.98 -4.42 4.09
C GLN A 48 15.23 -3.64 3.00
N ILE A 49 14.90 -2.38 3.26
CA ILE A 49 14.24 -1.50 2.28
C ILE A 49 15.13 -1.29 1.05
N GLY A 50 16.42 -0.97 1.25
CA GLY A 50 17.36 -0.81 0.16
C GLY A 50 17.48 -2.06 -0.72
N TYR A 51 17.56 -3.23 -0.08
CA TYR A 51 17.57 -4.51 -0.79
C TYR A 51 16.33 -4.73 -1.66
N TRP A 52 15.12 -4.48 -1.12
CA TRP A 52 13.89 -4.68 -1.86
C TRP A 52 13.67 -3.63 -2.95
N ALA A 53 14.04 -2.38 -2.71
CA ALA A 53 13.99 -1.32 -3.72
C ALA A 53 14.91 -1.63 -4.91
N GLU A 54 16.12 -2.10 -4.66
CA GLU A 54 17.06 -2.54 -5.69
C GLU A 54 16.56 -3.78 -6.42
N SER A 55 16.01 -4.77 -5.70
CA SER A 55 15.44 -6.00 -6.29
C SER A 55 14.24 -5.74 -7.17
N ALA A 56 13.39 -4.78 -6.84
CA ALA A 56 12.29 -4.33 -7.69
C ALA A 56 12.81 -3.64 -8.96
N GLY A 57 13.91 -2.90 -8.84
CA GLY A 57 14.58 -2.24 -9.95
C GLY A 57 13.58 -1.45 -10.82
N ASN A 58 13.69 -1.63 -12.15
CA ASN A 58 12.79 -1.00 -13.11
C ASN A 58 11.47 -1.78 -13.34
N THR A 59 11.21 -2.85 -12.57
CA THR A 59 10.00 -3.66 -12.74
C THR A 59 8.79 -2.98 -12.16
N LEU A 60 8.86 -2.61 -10.89
CA LEU A 60 7.83 -1.84 -10.17
C LEU A 60 8.50 -0.70 -9.40
N PRO A 61 7.88 0.50 -9.37
CA PRO A 61 8.34 1.57 -8.50
C PRO A 61 8.25 1.14 -7.03
N ALA A 62 9.28 1.44 -6.26
CA ALA A 62 9.35 1.18 -4.82
C ALA A 62 8.91 2.41 -4.03
N VAL A 63 7.84 2.28 -3.25
CA VAL A 63 7.29 3.36 -2.42
C VAL A 63 7.36 2.94 -0.96
N VAL A 64 7.82 3.84 -0.08
CA VAL A 64 8.07 3.51 1.33
C VAL A 64 7.11 4.27 2.25
N LYS A 65 6.33 3.53 3.06
CA LYS A 65 5.54 4.10 4.15
C LYS A 65 6.47 4.38 5.33
N ILE A 66 6.55 5.64 5.74
CA ILE A 66 7.43 6.16 6.80
C ILE A 66 6.72 6.23 8.14
N GLY A 67 7.44 6.48 9.23
CA GLY A 67 6.92 6.47 10.59
C GLY A 67 5.94 7.61 10.96
N GLY A 68 5.53 8.43 10.01
CA GLY A 68 4.56 9.53 10.22
C GLY A 68 4.84 10.75 9.35
N PRO A 69 3.95 11.77 9.38
CA PRO A 69 4.11 12.98 8.56
C PRO A 69 5.42 13.73 8.80
N ASN A 70 5.96 13.64 10.02
CA ASN A 70 7.19 14.31 10.39
C ASN A 70 8.37 13.34 10.66
N ALA A 71 8.41 12.21 9.97
CA ALA A 71 9.47 11.21 10.12
C ALA A 71 10.74 11.62 9.35
N ARG A 72 11.33 12.75 9.75
CA ARG A 72 12.50 13.36 9.07
C ARG A 72 13.71 12.44 8.99
N ASN A 73 13.90 11.60 10.01
CA ASN A 73 15.00 10.63 10.01
C ASN A 73 14.82 9.55 8.95
N ASP A 74 13.60 9.02 8.80
CA ASP A 74 13.27 8.06 7.75
C ASP A 74 13.49 8.68 6.37
N ILE A 75 12.94 9.88 6.14
CA ILE A 75 13.07 10.59 4.86
C ILE A 75 14.56 10.76 4.50
N LYS A 76 15.36 11.27 5.43
CA LYS A 76 16.80 11.50 5.22
C LYS A 76 17.56 10.20 4.88
N GLN A 77 17.21 9.08 5.52
CA GLN A 77 17.89 7.81 5.29
C GLN A 77 17.41 7.10 4.00
N LEU A 78 16.16 7.30 3.61
CA LEU A 78 15.56 6.67 2.43
C LEU A 78 15.95 7.35 1.11
N LEU A 79 16.13 8.68 1.11
CA LEU A 79 16.42 9.43 -0.12
C LEU A 79 17.66 8.99 -0.90
N PRO A 80 18.76 8.53 -0.26
CA PRO A 80 19.91 7.98 -0.99
C PRO A 80 19.65 6.60 -1.61
N MET A 81 18.55 5.94 -1.24
CA MET A 81 18.17 4.62 -1.78
C MET A 81 17.42 4.78 -3.10
N ASN A 82 17.35 3.73 -3.87
CA ASN A 82 16.61 3.72 -5.16
C ASN A 82 15.11 3.56 -4.94
N ILE A 83 14.49 4.53 -4.23
CA ILE A 83 13.05 4.58 -3.99
C ILE A 83 12.38 5.61 -4.91
N ASP A 84 11.15 5.34 -5.30
CA ASP A 84 10.37 6.19 -6.19
C ASP A 84 9.40 7.11 -5.45
N GLY A 85 9.11 6.83 -4.18
CA GLY A 85 8.18 7.64 -3.41
C GLY A 85 8.14 7.35 -1.92
N LEU A 86 7.46 8.23 -1.21
CA LEU A 86 7.20 8.16 0.22
C LEU A 86 5.69 8.22 0.49
N ILE A 87 5.25 7.49 1.50
CA ILE A 87 3.88 7.52 2.02
C ILE A 87 3.92 8.00 3.46
N ALA A 88 3.30 9.14 3.76
CA ALA A 88 3.09 9.58 5.12
C ALA A 88 1.79 8.98 5.67
N PRO A 89 1.84 8.09 6.66
CA PRO A 89 0.65 7.61 7.36
C PRO A 89 0.10 8.70 8.29
N MET A 90 -1.15 8.52 8.77
CA MET A 90 -1.73 9.33 9.84
C MET A 90 -1.71 10.84 9.57
N VAL A 91 -1.95 11.27 8.33
CA VAL A 91 -2.14 12.70 8.04
C VAL A 91 -3.55 13.11 8.44
N GLU A 92 -3.67 13.81 9.56
CA GLU A 92 -4.96 14.13 10.22
C GLU A 92 -5.36 15.61 10.11
N SER A 93 -4.51 16.45 9.53
CA SER A 93 -4.74 17.90 9.45
C SER A 93 -3.96 18.53 8.31
N PRO A 94 -4.32 19.77 7.89
CA PRO A 94 -3.48 20.57 7.00
C PRO A 94 -2.04 20.69 7.51
N TYR A 95 -1.86 20.95 8.81
CA TYR A 95 -0.53 21.04 9.41
C TYR A 95 0.28 19.73 9.30
N GLY A 96 -0.38 18.56 9.40
CA GLY A 96 0.26 17.27 9.15
C GLY A 96 0.75 17.14 7.71
N LEU A 97 -0.05 17.59 6.75
CA LEU A 97 0.33 17.64 5.34
C LEU A 97 1.51 18.60 5.10
N GLU A 98 1.45 19.82 5.64
CA GLU A 98 2.52 20.81 5.56
C GLU A 98 3.86 20.25 6.12
N ASN A 99 3.81 19.59 7.27
CA ASN A 99 4.97 18.95 7.89
C ASN A 99 5.60 17.90 6.97
N PHE A 100 4.79 17.05 6.33
CA PHE A 100 5.30 16.04 5.41
C PHE A 100 5.98 16.67 4.20
N ILE A 101 5.31 17.61 3.54
CA ILE A 101 5.86 18.27 2.35
C ILE A 101 7.11 19.09 2.69
N SER A 102 7.10 19.82 3.81
CA SER A 102 8.27 20.54 4.30
C SER A 102 9.44 19.59 4.60
N ALA A 103 9.18 18.47 5.28
CA ALA A 103 10.22 17.49 5.58
C ALA A 103 10.85 16.90 4.32
N VAL A 104 10.06 16.60 3.29
CA VAL A 104 10.60 16.13 2.00
C VAL A 104 11.43 17.25 1.33
N ARG A 105 10.92 18.47 1.32
CA ARG A 105 11.59 19.61 0.70
C ARG A 105 12.94 19.93 1.33
N ASP A 106 13.05 19.81 2.66
CA ASP A 106 14.29 20.11 3.40
C ASP A 106 15.44 19.15 3.08
N PHE A 107 15.16 17.95 2.62
CA PHE A 107 16.17 16.92 2.33
C PHE A 107 16.33 16.61 0.83
N THR A 108 15.64 17.35 -0.05
CA THR A 108 15.71 17.14 -1.50
C THR A 108 16.17 18.39 -2.24
N THR A 109 16.82 18.21 -3.37
CA THR A 109 16.94 19.29 -4.36
C THR A 109 15.58 19.50 -5.05
N PRO A 110 15.32 20.66 -5.69
CA PRO A 110 14.07 20.87 -6.43
C PRO A 110 13.75 19.75 -7.43
N MET A 111 14.74 19.28 -8.17
CA MET A 111 14.57 18.20 -9.14
C MET A 111 14.24 16.85 -8.47
N GLN A 112 14.86 16.55 -7.34
CA GLN A 112 14.52 15.34 -6.56
C GLN A 112 13.10 15.43 -5.98
N PHE A 113 12.72 16.61 -5.46
CA PHE A 113 11.39 16.86 -4.93
C PHE A 113 10.30 16.60 -5.98
N GLU A 114 10.47 17.09 -7.22
CA GLU A 114 9.53 16.90 -8.32
C GLU A 114 9.43 15.43 -8.76
N ARG A 115 10.54 14.70 -8.77
CA ARG A 115 10.55 13.28 -9.19
C ARG A 115 10.00 12.33 -8.15
N LEU A 116 10.22 12.62 -6.86
CA LEU A 116 9.79 11.75 -5.77
C LEU A 116 8.27 11.80 -5.62
N LYS A 117 7.62 10.64 -5.66
CA LYS A 117 6.17 10.53 -5.39
C LYS A 117 5.87 10.77 -3.92
N LYS A 118 4.93 11.65 -3.66
CA LYS A 118 4.49 12.03 -2.33
C LYS A 118 3.05 11.57 -2.13
N GLN A 119 2.87 10.62 -1.22
CA GLN A 119 1.58 10.02 -0.93
C GLN A 119 1.25 10.19 0.54
N ILE A 120 -0.04 10.27 0.86
CA ILE A 120 -0.53 10.34 2.24
C ILE A 120 -1.61 9.30 2.51
N ASN A 121 -1.76 8.90 3.78
CA ASN A 121 -2.86 8.06 4.19
C ASN A 121 -3.90 8.87 4.98
N ILE A 122 -5.17 8.67 4.62
CA ILE A 122 -6.36 9.06 5.38
C ILE A 122 -6.89 7.79 6.02
N GLU A 123 -6.62 7.60 7.32
CA GLU A 123 -6.85 6.32 7.99
C GLU A 123 -7.35 6.46 9.44
N THR A 124 -7.84 7.66 9.80
CA THR A 124 -8.50 7.90 11.09
C THR A 124 -9.79 8.70 10.90
N GLU A 125 -10.69 8.62 11.89
CA GLU A 125 -11.91 9.42 11.92
C GLU A 125 -11.59 10.91 11.90
N THR A 126 -10.52 11.34 12.60
CA THR A 126 -10.03 12.73 12.59
C THR A 126 -9.63 13.16 11.19
N ALA A 127 -8.85 12.33 10.46
CA ALA A 127 -8.44 12.61 9.09
C ALA A 127 -9.64 12.77 8.15
N VAL A 128 -10.66 11.92 8.29
CA VAL A 128 -11.90 12.01 7.49
C VAL A 128 -12.66 13.29 7.78
N ARG A 129 -12.77 13.71 9.05
CA ARG A 129 -13.41 14.97 9.45
C ARG A 129 -12.67 16.20 8.90
N GLN A 130 -11.35 16.14 8.82
CA GLN A 130 -10.48 17.20 8.34
C GLN A 130 -10.19 17.15 6.82
N LEU A 131 -10.74 16.16 6.12
CA LEU A 131 -10.39 15.89 4.73
C LEU A 131 -10.56 17.12 3.83
N ASP A 132 -11.67 17.84 3.96
CA ASP A 132 -11.92 19.03 3.13
C ASP A 132 -10.85 20.12 3.37
N SER A 133 -10.42 20.32 4.62
CA SER A 133 -9.35 21.25 4.97
C SER A 133 -7.99 20.79 4.43
N ILE A 134 -7.69 19.49 4.52
CA ILE A 134 -6.46 18.89 3.97
C ILE A 134 -6.41 19.08 2.44
N LEU A 135 -7.55 18.83 1.75
CA LEU A 135 -7.64 18.95 0.29
C LEU A 135 -7.65 20.41 -0.22
N LEU A 136 -7.92 21.37 0.63
CA LEU A 136 -7.88 22.82 0.32
C LEU A 136 -6.54 23.45 0.68
N ASP A 137 -5.68 22.75 1.39
CA ASP A 137 -4.34 23.23 1.74
C ASP A 137 -3.49 23.48 0.49
N PRO A 138 -2.72 24.59 0.42
CA PRO A 138 -1.83 24.87 -0.72
C PRO A 138 -0.80 23.76 -1.03
N GLU A 139 -0.36 23.01 -0.02
CA GLU A 139 0.59 21.92 -0.20
C GLU A 139 -0.05 20.65 -0.81
N ALA A 140 -1.40 20.55 -0.82
CA ALA A 140 -2.10 19.41 -1.42
C ALA A 140 -1.80 19.22 -2.92
N LYS A 141 -1.41 20.30 -3.61
CA LYS A 141 -1.00 20.25 -5.03
C LYS A 141 0.23 19.39 -5.30
N TYR A 142 1.02 19.07 -4.26
CA TYR A 142 2.21 18.23 -4.37
C TYR A 142 1.93 16.75 -4.07
N ILE A 143 0.69 16.40 -3.71
CA ILE A 143 0.31 15.03 -3.42
C ILE A 143 -0.02 14.29 -4.71
N ASP A 144 0.70 13.20 -4.96
CA ASP A 144 0.54 12.36 -6.13
C ASP A 144 -0.56 11.29 -5.96
N GLU A 145 -0.88 10.90 -4.71
CA GLU A 145 -1.90 9.90 -4.39
C GLU A 145 -2.34 9.99 -2.93
N ILE A 146 -3.59 9.70 -2.67
CA ILE A 146 -4.12 9.53 -1.30
C ILE A 146 -4.61 8.09 -1.13
N THR A 147 -4.12 7.43 -0.08
CA THR A 147 -4.58 6.09 0.30
C THR A 147 -5.58 6.16 1.44
N ILE A 148 -6.69 5.42 1.33
CA ILE A 148 -7.59 5.20 2.46
C ILE A 148 -7.20 3.89 3.14
N GLY A 149 -6.71 3.97 4.37
CA GLY A 149 -6.32 2.84 5.20
C GLY A 149 -7.52 2.27 5.95
N CYS A 150 -8.29 1.37 5.31
CA CYS A 150 -9.56 0.88 5.85
C CYS A 150 -9.43 0.09 7.15
N SER A 151 -8.27 -0.51 7.47
CA SER A 151 -8.07 -1.20 8.74
C SER A 151 -8.05 -0.21 9.90
N ASP A 152 -7.12 0.73 9.86
CA ASP A 152 -6.95 1.73 10.91
C ASP A 152 -8.16 2.65 10.99
N LEU A 153 -8.76 3.02 9.86
CA LEU A 153 -9.98 3.82 9.81
C LEU A 153 -11.14 3.11 10.52
N SER A 154 -11.34 1.80 10.28
CA SER A 154 -12.42 1.04 10.93
C SER A 154 -12.21 0.93 12.44
N GLU A 155 -10.97 0.75 12.88
CA GLU A 155 -10.61 0.72 14.30
C GLU A 155 -10.79 2.10 14.96
N SER A 156 -10.34 3.17 14.30
CA SER A 156 -10.51 4.54 14.75
C SER A 156 -11.98 4.94 14.90
N MET A 157 -12.83 4.52 13.95
CA MET A 157 -14.26 4.77 13.98
C MET A 157 -15.04 3.79 14.86
N LYS A 158 -14.40 2.74 15.38
CA LYS A 158 -15.02 1.63 16.12
C LYS A 158 -16.17 0.98 15.35
N LYS A 159 -16.01 0.82 14.04
CA LYS A 159 -16.98 0.21 13.13
C LYS A 159 -16.33 -0.98 12.41
N PRO A 160 -17.04 -2.11 12.25
CA PRO A 160 -16.56 -3.20 11.39
C PRO A 160 -16.34 -2.71 9.96
N ARG A 161 -15.27 -3.17 9.30
CA ARG A 161 -14.90 -2.77 7.92
C ARG A 161 -15.99 -2.98 6.88
N TRP A 162 -16.85 -3.97 7.07
CA TRP A 162 -17.94 -4.31 6.13
C TRP A 162 -19.30 -3.80 6.60
N ASP A 163 -19.33 -2.96 7.64
CA ASP A 163 -20.56 -2.27 8.03
C ASP A 163 -21.00 -1.29 6.94
N ALA A 164 -22.30 -1.28 6.62
CA ALA A 164 -22.83 -0.46 5.53
C ALA A 164 -22.55 1.03 5.72
N SER A 165 -22.59 1.52 6.98
CA SER A 165 -22.31 2.94 7.28
C SER A 165 -20.82 3.28 7.12
N PHE A 166 -19.92 2.34 7.44
CA PHE A 166 -18.49 2.50 7.21
C PHE A 166 -18.19 2.51 5.70
N MET A 167 -18.74 1.56 4.95
CA MET A 167 -18.56 1.48 3.50
C MET A 167 -19.09 2.73 2.78
N ALA A 168 -20.25 3.24 3.17
CA ALA A 168 -20.80 4.49 2.63
C ALA A 168 -19.84 5.67 2.86
N GLN A 169 -19.19 5.73 4.02
CA GLN A 169 -18.21 6.77 4.33
C GLN A 169 -16.94 6.63 3.50
N VAL A 170 -16.41 5.41 3.31
CA VAL A 170 -15.27 5.17 2.42
C VAL A 170 -15.58 5.63 0.99
N VAL A 171 -16.77 5.27 0.46
CA VAL A 171 -17.22 5.72 -0.86
C VAL A 171 -17.27 7.25 -0.98
N GLU A 172 -17.78 7.94 0.04
CA GLU A 172 -17.84 9.40 0.04
C GLU A 172 -16.44 10.04 0.08
N VAL A 173 -15.53 9.50 0.89
CA VAL A 173 -14.13 9.95 0.97
C VAL A 173 -13.43 9.78 -0.39
N VAL A 174 -13.58 8.60 -1.03
CA VAL A 174 -13.03 8.36 -2.38
C VAL A 174 -13.53 9.39 -3.38
N LYS A 175 -14.85 9.63 -3.44
CA LYS A 175 -15.44 10.61 -4.34
C LYS A 175 -14.94 12.04 -4.09
N LYS A 176 -14.75 12.43 -2.83
CA LYS A 176 -14.22 13.76 -2.48
C LYS A 176 -12.79 13.93 -3.01
N ILE A 177 -11.93 12.94 -2.83
CA ILE A 177 -10.56 12.99 -3.32
C ILE A 177 -10.52 13.03 -4.86
N GLN A 178 -11.28 12.15 -5.51
CA GLN A 178 -11.34 12.09 -6.99
C GLN A 178 -11.83 13.40 -7.61
N ARG A 179 -12.77 14.14 -6.98
CA ARG A 179 -13.20 15.48 -7.43
C ARG A 179 -12.07 16.51 -7.45
N LYS A 180 -10.97 16.28 -6.72
CA LYS A 180 -9.76 17.10 -6.74
C LYS A 180 -8.73 16.65 -7.77
N ASN A 181 -9.07 15.67 -8.61
CA ASN A 181 -8.18 15.04 -9.58
C ASN A 181 -6.91 14.44 -8.93
N ILE A 182 -7.00 14.02 -7.67
CA ILE A 182 -5.95 13.27 -6.97
C ILE A 182 -6.27 11.78 -7.08
N PRO A 183 -5.36 10.94 -7.59
CA PRO A 183 -5.52 9.51 -7.59
C PRO A 183 -5.76 8.96 -6.18
N VAL A 184 -6.71 8.04 -6.04
CA VAL A 184 -7.03 7.44 -4.75
C VAL A 184 -6.84 5.94 -4.78
N SER A 185 -6.14 5.44 -3.76
CA SER A 185 -6.06 4.01 -3.51
C SER A 185 -6.75 3.62 -2.21
N VAL A 186 -7.11 2.36 -2.09
CA VAL A 186 -7.70 1.80 -0.88
C VAL A 186 -6.90 0.58 -0.44
N GLY A 187 -6.76 0.41 0.86
CA GLY A 187 -6.05 -0.74 1.45
C GLY A 187 -6.63 -1.13 2.79
N GLY A 188 -6.15 -2.23 3.35
CA GLY A 188 -6.57 -2.73 4.65
C GLY A 188 -7.69 -3.77 4.57
N GLY A 189 -7.36 -5.01 4.96
CA GLY A 189 -8.31 -6.14 5.03
C GLY A 189 -8.79 -6.70 3.69
N ILE A 190 -8.12 -6.38 2.61
CA ILE A 190 -8.39 -6.93 1.29
C ILE A 190 -8.05 -8.42 1.26
N SER A 191 -9.00 -9.23 0.79
CA SER A 191 -8.84 -10.67 0.59
C SER A 191 -9.34 -11.08 -0.81
N PRO A 192 -8.95 -12.25 -1.31
CA PRO A 192 -9.45 -12.76 -2.59
C PRO A 192 -10.98 -12.85 -2.66
N GLU A 193 -11.64 -13.15 -1.53
CA GLU A 193 -13.11 -13.30 -1.49
C GLU A 193 -13.85 -11.96 -1.55
N THR A 194 -13.23 -10.88 -1.06
CA THR A 194 -13.93 -9.60 -0.86
C THR A 194 -13.59 -8.54 -1.89
N ILE A 195 -12.49 -8.72 -2.64
CA ILE A 195 -11.92 -7.66 -3.49
C ILE A 195 -12.90 -7.18 -4.57
N ASP A 196 -13.56 -8.08 -5.29
CA ASP A 196 -14.40 -7.70 -6.43
C ASP A 196 -15.61 -6.86 -5.97
N GLY A 197 -16.35 -7.33 -4.96
CA GLY A 197 -17.48 -6.58 -4.39
C GLY A 197 -17.03 -5.24 -3.77
N PHE A 198 -15.84 -5.20 -3.18
CA PHE A 198 -15.26 -3.98 -2.63
C PHE A 198 -14.96 -2.95 -3.73
N LEU A 199 -14.32 -3.37 -4.82
CA LEU A 199 -13.99 -2.50 -5.94
C LEU A 199 -15.23 -2.00 -6.68
N GLU A 200 -16.25 -2.84 -6.86
CA GLU A 200 -17.53 -2.45 -7.46
C GLU A 200 -18.22 -1.35 -6.66
N GLN A 201 -18.19 -1.44 -5.34
CA GLN A 201 -18.83 -0.48 -4.44
C GLN A 201 -18.05 0.81 -4.30
N VAL A 202 -16.73 0.73 -4.10
CA VAL A 202 -15.88 1.87 -3.73
C VAL A 202 -15.35 2.62 -4.95
N ARG A 203 -15.02 1.91 -6.03
CA ARG A 203 -14.49 2.45 -7.30
C ARG A 203 -13.26 3.35 -7.13
N PRO A 204 -12.22 2.86 -6.44
CA PRO A 204 -10.95 3.59 -6.34
C PRO A 204 -10.14 3.47 -7.64
N ASP A 205 -9.11 4.30 -7.82
CA ASP A 205 -8.19 4.20 -8.96
C ASP A 205 -7.20 3.04 -8.80
N LYS A 206 -6.87 2.70 -7.54
CA LYS A 206 -5.94 1.62 -7.16
C LYS A 206 -6.40 0.94 -5.88
N PHE A 207 -5.85 -0.25 -5.64
CA PHE A 207 -5.96 -0.89 -4.34
C PHE A 207 -4.60 -1.44 -3.88
N ASN A 208 -4.44 -1.55 -2.57
CA ASN A 208 -3.21 -2.00 -1.93
C ASN A 208 -3.46 -3.31 -1.19
N THR A 209 -2.68 -4.34 -1.52
CA THR A 209 -2.34 -5.36 -0.53
C THR A 209 -1.29 -4.77 0.43
N ARG A 210 -0.71 -5.57 1.34
CA ARG A 210 0.31 -5.02 2.22
C ARG A 210 1.55 -4.55 1.46
N VAL A 211 1.99 -5.31 0.44
CA VAL A 211 3.25 -5.09 -0.27
C VAL A 211 3.10 -4.73 -1.75
N ILE A 212 1.95 -4.92 -2.36
CA ILE A 212 1.71 -4.62 -3.78
C ILE A 212 0.55 -3.66 -3.95
N THR A 213 0.75 -2.65 -4.78
CA THR A 213 -0.29 -1.74 -5.29
C THR A 213 -0.71 -2.18 -6.69
N PHE A 214 -2.01 -2.27 -6.91
CA PHE A 214 -2.61 -2.60 -8.21
C PHE A 214 -3.43 -1.44 -8.75
N LYS A 215 -3.35 -1.20 -10.06
CA LYS A 215 -4.24 -0.29 -10.76
C LYS A 215 -5.56 -0.98 -11.05
N VAL A 216 -6.67 -0.30 -10.80
CA VAL A 216 -8.02 -0.82 -11.10
C VAL A 216 -8.34 -0.54 -12.57
N GLU A 217 -8.52 -1.61 -13.34
CA GLU A 217 -8.86 -1.56 -14.76
C GLU A 217 -9.91 -2.64 -15.08
N PRO A 218 -10.83 -2.38 -16.01
CA PRO A 218 -11.85 -3.38 -16.37
C PRO A 218 -11.25 -4.69 -16.91
N GLY A 219 -11.90 -5.81 -16.61
CA GLY A 219 -11.57 -7.11 -17.18
C GLY A 219 -10.39 -7.84 -16.52
N ARG A 220 -9.85 -7.34 -15.42
CA ARG A 220 -8.81 -8.03 -14.64
C ARG A 220 -9.42 -8.93 -13.57
N ASP A 221 -8.77 -10.06 -13.32
CA ASP A 221 -9.08 -10.98 -12.21
C ASP A 221 -8.35 -10.51 -10.96
N TYR A 222 -9.04 -9.75 -10.11
CA TYR A 222 -8.45 -9.25 -8.87
C TYR A 222 -8.44 -10.25 -7.73
N CYS A 223 -9.28 -11.28 -7.77
CA CYS A 223 -9.18 -12.41 -6.85
C CYS A 223 -7.81 -13.09 -6.98
N GLU A 224 -7.42 -13.46 -8.21
CA GLU A 224 -6.11 -14.07 -8.48
C GLU A 224 -4.95 -13.07 -8.25
N ALA A 225 -5.13 -11.79 -8.55
CA ALA A 225 -4.15 -10.74 -8.25
C ALA A 225 -3.81 -10.65 -6.77
N VAL A 226 -4.84 -10.65 -5.90
CA VAL A 226 -4.65 -10.64 -4.44
C VAL A 226 -3.99 -11.92 -3.96
N GLN A 227 -4.41 -13.09 -4.47
CA GLN A 227 -3.75 -14.36 -4.13
C GLN A 227 -2.28 -14.36 -4.51
N SER A 228 -1.94 -13.88 -5.71
CA SER A 228 -0.56 -13.79 -6.20
C SER A 228 0.27 -12.81 -5.37
N ALA A 229 -0.31 -11.68 -4.95
CA ALA A 229 0.37 -10.74 -4.05
C ALA A 229 0.63 -11.35 -2.66
N LEU A 230 -0.31 -12.12 -2.11
CA LEU A 230 -0.10 -12.81 -0.83
C LEU A 230 0.99 -13.89 -0.94
N ARG A 231 1.08 -14.62 -2.07
CA ARG A 231 2.18 -15.55 -2.34
C ARG A 231 3.52 -14.82 -2.43
N PHE A 232 3.54 -13.66 -3.09
CA PHE A 232 4.73 -12.84 -3.17
C PHE A 232 5.16 -12.32 -1.79
N GLU A 233 4.23 -11.90 -0.93
CA GLU A 233 4.55 -11.48 0.44
C GLU A 233 5.14 -12.65 1.27
N ILE A 234 4.66 -13.89 1.08
CA ILE A 234 5.27 -15.07 1.69
C ILE A 234 6.72 -15.24 1.20
N LEU A 235 6.95 -15.13 -0.11
CA LEU A 235 8.30 -15.20 -0.69
C LEU A 235 9.23 -14.12 -0.12
N MET A 236 8.72 -12.89 0.06
CA MET A 236 9.49 -11.82 0.72
C MET A 236 9.91 -12.23 2.13
N LEU A 237 9.00 -12.76 2.94
CA LEU A 237 9.29 -13.18 4.31
C LEU A 237 10.32 -14.31 4.39
N GLU A 238 10.22 -15.31 3.50
CA GLU A 238 11.20 -16.40 3.40
C GLU A 238 12.60 -15.86 3.01
N HIS A 239 12.64 -14.91 2.09
CA HIS A 239 13.87 -14.23 1.69
C HIS A 239 14.46 -13.39 2.83
N ASP A 240 13.64 -12.61 3.50
CA ASP A 240 14.04 -11.77 4.64
C ASP A 240 14.62 -12.61 5.78
N SER A 241 13.98 -13.75 6.09
CA SER A 241 14.49 -14.69 7.08
C SER A 241 15.83 -15.32 6.66
N SER A 242 15.98 -15.69 5.39
CA SER A 242 17.23 -16.26 4.86
C SER A 242 18.39 -15.27 4.94
N ARG A 243 18.12 -13.98 4.78
CA ARG A 243 19.07 -12.88 4.89
C ARG A 243 19.25 -12.35 6.32
N LYS A 244 18.53 -12.92 7.28
CA LYS A 244 18.53 -12.50 8.69
C LYS A 244 18.00 -11.05 8.92
N PHE A 245 17.20 -10.53 8.02
CA PHE A 245 16.46 -9.26 8.22
C PHE A 245 15.36 -9.44 9.26
N ILE A 246 14.74 -10.63 9.32
CA ILE A 246 13.76 -11.01 10.33
C ILE A 246 14.14 -12.35 10.97
N SER A 247 13.59 -12.62 12.15
CA SER A 247 13.78 -13.91 12.81
C SER A 247 12.91 -15.00 12.14
N ARG A 248 13.31 -16.27 12.33
CA ARG A 248 12.50 -17.43 11.87
C ARG A 248 11.15 -17.52 12.56
N ASP A 249 11.03 -17.03 13.78
CA ASP A 249 9.75 -17.06 14.50
C ASP A 249 8.81 -15.97 13.98
N GLU A 250 9.33 -14.81 13.66
CA GLU A 250 8.58 -13.75 12.96
C GLU A 250 8.09 -14.21 11.58
N GLU A 251 8.98 -14.79 10.77
CA GLU A 251 8.62 -15.40 9.48
C GLU A 251 7.44 -16.36 9.63
N LYS A 252 7.55 -17.37 10.51
CA LYS A 252 6.51 -18.37 10.73
C LYS A 252 5.19 -17.73 11.16
N PHE A 253 5.25 -16.78 12.10
CA PHE A 253 4.07 -16.08 12.60
C PHE A 253 3.36 -15.32 11.45
N ARG A 254 4.11 -14.51 10.71
CA ARG A 254 3.54 -13.69 9.61
C ARG A 254 3.01 -14.55 8.47
N ILE A 255 3.72 -15.61 8.08
CA ILE A 255 3.24 -16.56 7.05
C ILE A 255 1.94 -17.25 7.50
N LYS A 256 1.82 -17.62 8.77
CA LYS A 256 0.59 -18.20 9.31
C LYS A 256 -0.61 -17.25 9.18
N GLU A 257 -0.42 -15.98 9.46
CA GLU A 257 -1.48 -14.96 9.31
C GLU A 257 -1.84 -14.73 7.83
N LEU A 258 -0.86 -14.68 6.93
CA LEU A 258 -1.10 -14.56 5.49
C LEU A 258 -1.91 -15.74 4.94
N LYS A 259 -1.57 -16.98 5.35
CA LYS A 259 -2.30 -18.18 4.94
C LYS A 259 -3.77 -18.21 5.38
N LYS A 260 -4.14 -17.51 6.46
CA LYS A 260 -5.54 -17.35 6.85
C LYS A 260 -6.31 -16.45 5.87
N ARG A 261 -5.64 -15.44 5.30
CA ARG A 261 -6.22 -14.50 4.33
C ARG A 261 -6.36 -15.09 2.93
N MET A 262 -5.66 -16.17 2.64
CA MET A 262 -5.73 -16.87 1.35
C MET A 262 -6.88 -17.87 1.26
N LYS A 263 -7.55 -18.15 2.38
CA LYS A 263 -8.71 -19.05 2.46
C LYS A 263 -9.98 -18.33 2.17
#